data_8920c7df526d8f149a858b0cc5da941d
#
_entry.id   8920c7df526d8f149a858b0cc5da941d
#
_cell.length_a   1.000
_cell.length_b   1.000
_cell.length_c   1.000
_cell.angle_alpha   90.00
_cell.angle_beta   90.00
_cell.angle_gamma   90.00
#
_symmetry.space_group_name_H-M   'P 1'
#
loop_
_entity.id
_entity.type
_entity.pdbx_description
1 polymer ?
#
loop_
_entity_poly.entity_id
_entity_poly.type
_entity_poly.pdbx_seq_one_letter_code
_entity_poly.pdbx_strand_id
1 'polypeptide(L)'
;MKEITSTVYKAFDGKEFVSRSDCVEYEANAFKDVNLQKFDVHIPYGDDGLYTYVAYKINSENEFNMLMAYLTYNYGDIYGIEEYSGNGWYMVTKSESDWVEVYLLNNVVKDFTKMLAEIAENTLKF
;
A
#
# COMPACT_ATOMS: atom_id res chain seq x y z
N MET A 1 -19.56 -29.25 -29.04
CA MET A 1 -18.30 -29.17 -28.29
C MET A 1 -18.23 -27.82 -27.59
N LYS A 2 -18.04 -27.82 -26.29
CA LYS A 2 -17.87 -26.57 -25.53
C LYS A 2 -16.39 -26.28 -25.37
N GLU A 3 -15.99 -25.07 -25.75
CA GLU A 3 -14.68 -24.58 -25.37
C GLU A 3 -14.71 -24.19 -23.90
N ILE A 4 -13.76 -24.72 -23.14
CA ILE A 4 -13.61 -24.38 -21.73
C ILE A 4 -12.41 -23.46 -21.61
N THR A 5 -12.67 -22.19 -21.28
CA THR A 5 -11.62 -21.22 -21.01
C THR A 5 -11.33 -21.23 -19.50
N SER A 6 -10.11 -21.57 -19.12
CA SER A 6 -9.70 -21.51 -17.73
C SER A 6 -8.86 -20.26 -17.48
N THR A 7 -9.17 -19.56 -16.39
CA THR A 7 -8.37 -18.43 -15.92
C THR A 7 -7.32 -18.94 -14.94
N VAL A 8 -6.09 -18.52 -15.13
CA VAL A 8 -4.96 -18.86 -14.26
C VAL A 8 -4.41 -17.57 -13.68
N TYR A 9 -4.12 -17.58 -12.39
CA TYR A 9 -3.55 -16.45 -11.66
C TYR A 9 -2.08 -16.74 -11.40
N LYS A 10 -1.23 -15.86 -11.87
CA LYS A 10 0.21 -16.03 -11.80
C LYS A 10 0.80 -15.15 -10.70
N ALA A 11 1.48 -15.76 -9.74
CA ALA A 11 2.14 -15.05 -8.67
C ALA A 11 3.45 -14.40 -9.17
N PHE A 12 4.03 -13.56 -8.33
CA PHE A 12 5.24 -12.78 -8.63
C PHE A 12 6.43 -13.65 -9.08
N ASP A 13 6.51 -14.89 -8.61
CA ASP A 13 7.59 -15.83 -8.95
C ASP A 13 7.26 -16.76 -10.13
N GLY A 14 6.11 -16.56 -10.75
CA GLY A 14 5.65 -17.36 -11.87
C GLY A 14 4.80 -18.56 -11.50
N LYS A 15 4.62 -18.85 -10.21
CA LYS A 15 3.76 -19.95 -9.78
C LYS A 15 2.31 -19.66 -10.14
N GLU A 16 1.63 -20.68 -10.70
CA GLU A 16 0.27 -20.53 -11.21
C GLU A 16 -0.76 -21.12 -10.25
N PHE A 17 -1.92 -20.46 -10.18
CA PHE A 17 -3.03 -20.88 -9.34
C PHE A 17 -4.34 -20.80 -10.14
N VAL A 18 -5.22 -21.74 -9.90
CA VAL A 18 -6.57 -21.72 -10.46
C VAL A 18 -7.47 -20.76 -9.69
N SER A 19 -7.25 -20.64 -8.39
CA SER A 19 -8.02 -19.75 -7.51
C SER A 19 -7.26 -18.44 -7.28
N ARG A 20 -7.96 -17.31 -7.47
CA ARG A 20 -7.42 -15.99 -7.17
C ARG A 20 -7.04 -15.86 -5.70
N SER A 21 -7.89 -16.37 -4.80
CA SER A 21 -7.63 -16.29 -3.36
C SER A 21 -6.41 -17.09 -2.94
N ASP A 22 -6.16 -18.24 -3.57
CA ASP A 22 -4.95 -19.03 -3.31
C ASP A 22 -3.69 -18.29 -3.75
N CYS A 23 -3.75 -17.62 -4.89
CA CYS A 23 -2.63 -16.80 -5.38
C CYS A 23 -2.36 -15.61 -4.44
N VAL A 24 -3.40 -14.92 -4.00
CA VAL A 24 -3.28 -13.80 -3.06
C VAL A 24 -2.70 -14.28 -1.73
N GLU A 25 -3.17 -15.40 -1.20
CA GLU A 25 -2.63 -15.98 0.03
C GLU A 25 -1.16 -16.34 -0.09
N TYR A 26 -0.78 -16.94 -1.21
CA TYR A 26 0.62 -17.30 -1.49
C TYR A 26 1.51 -16.05 -1.50
N GLU A 27 1.10 -15.01 -2.21
CA GLU A 27 1.86 -13.75 -2.28
C GLU A 27 1.91 -13.04 -0.93
N ALA A 28 0.81 -13.07 -0.18
CA ALA A 28 0.74 -12.49 1.17
C ALA A 28 1.69 -13.21 2.13
N ASN A 29 1.79 -14.54 2.06
CA ASN A 29 2.72 -15.31 2.87
C ASN A 29 4.17 -15.03 2.48
N ALA A 30 4.44 -14.85 1.19
CA ALA A 30 5.77 -14.48 0.71
C ALA A 30 6.20 -13.10 1.24
N PHE A 31 5.27 -12.17 1.38
CA PHE A 31 5.55 -10.84 1.94
C PHE A 31 6.12 -10.91 3.35
N LYS A 32 5.66 -11.85 4.16
CA LYS A 32 6.16 -12.03 5.54
C LYS A 32 7.65 -12.41 5.59
N ASP A 33 8.14 -13.08 4.54
CA ASP A 33 9.52 -13.49 4.43
C ASP A 33 10.43 -12.46 3.79
N VAL A 34 9.83 -11.41 3.21
CA VAL A 34 10.57 -10.29 2.61
C VAL A 34 10.98 -9.32 3.71
N ASN A 35 12.29 -9.07 3.81
CA ASN A 35 12.82 -8.17 4.82
C ASN A 35 12.82 -6.72 4.30
N LEU A 36 11.64 -6.13 4.21
CA LEU A 36 11.50 -4.72 3.83
C LEU A 36 11.83 -3.80 4.98
N GLN A 37 12.47 -2.68 4.65
CA GLN A 37 12.60 -1.60 5.63
C GLN A 37 11.22 -1.04 5.91
N LYS A 38 10.87 -0.96 7.18
CA LYS A 38 9.61 -0.37 7.61
C LYS A 38 9.81 0.38 8.92
N PHE A 39 8.97 1.38 9.15
CA PHE A 39 8.89 2.01 10.46
C PHE A 39 7.47 2.48 10.72
N ASP A 40 7.11 2.49 12.00
CA ASP A 40 5.84 3.03 12.44
C ASP A 40 5.88 4.55 12.36
N VAL A 41 4.87 5.14 11.73
CA VAL A 41 4.77 6.59 11.60
C VAL A 41 3.95 7.12 12.77
N HIS A 42 4.55 8.01 13.54
CA HIS A 42 3.87 8.66 14.65
C HIS A 42 3.40 10.07 14.23
N ILE A 43 2.11 10.32 14.38
CA ILE A 43 1.53 11.62 14.08
C ILE A 43 1.24 12.33 15.40
N PRO A 44 1.94 13.45 15.70
CA PRO A 44 1.87 14.10 17.02
C PRO A 44 0.48 14.60 17.42
N TYR A 45 -0.34 14.94 16.45
CA TYR A 45 -1.69 15.51 16.69
C TYR A 45 -2.77 14.68 16.01
N GLY A 46 -2.53 13.38 15.83
CA GLY A 46 -3.48 12.47 15.21
C GLY A 46 -4.54 11.96 16.18
N ASP A 47 -5.49 11.22 15.64
CA ASP A 47 -6.53 10.56 16.43
C ASP A 47 -5.91 9.47 17.30
N ASP A 48 -6.06 9.57 18.60
CA ASP A 48 -5.46 8.68 19.57
C ASP A 48 -5.92 7.23 19.39
N GLY A 49 -5.10 6.43 18.69
CA GLY A 49 -5.29 5.00 18.54
C GLY A 49 -6.34 4.58 17.51
N LEU A 50 -7.01 5.51 16.83
CA LEU A 50 -7.99 5.18 15.78
C LEU A 50 -7.34 4.72 14.48
N TYR A 51 -6.10 5.15 14.22
CA TYR A 51 -5.37 4.84 13.00
C TYR A 51 -3.97 4.36 13.30
N THR A 52 -3.55 3.36 12.54
CA THR A 52 -2.16 2.89 12.55
C THR A 52 -1.51 3.32 11.23
N TYR A 53 -0.30 3.83 11.31
CA TYR A 53 0.47 4.31 10.17
C TYR A 53 1.79 3.55 10.11
N VAL A 54 2.05 2.87 8.99
CA VAL A 54 3.31 2.15 8.76
C VAL A 54 3.83 2.54 7.38
N ALA A 55 5.12 2.88 7.32
CA ALA A 55 5.79 3.16 6.05
C ALA A 55 6.65 1.96 5.65
N TYR A 56 6.52 1.53 4.40
CA TYR A 56 7.30 0.44 3.81
C TYR A 56 8.13 0.98 2.65
N LYS A 57 9.41 0.64 2.62
CA LYS A 57 10.28 0.97 1.50
C LYS A 57 10.16 -0.12 0.44
N ILE A 58 9.64 0.25 -0.72
CA ILE A 58 9.42 -0.65 -1.85
C ILE A 58 10.51 -0.41 -2.90
N ASN A 59 11.23 -1.46 -3.24
CA ASN A 59 12.37 -1.41 -4.16
C ASN A 59 12.10 -2.07 -5.51
N SER A 60 10.93 -2.69 -5.69
CA SER A 60 10.54 -3.34 -6.94
C SER A 60 9.03 -3.46 -7.04
N GLU A 61 8.54 -3.63 -8.26
CA GLU A 61 7.12 -3.90 -8.51
C GLU A 61 6.65 -5.18 -7.82
N ASN A 62 7.50 -6.22 -7.78
CA ASN A 62 7.18 -7.47 -7.09
C ASN A 62 6.94 -7.24 -5.61
N GLU A 63 7.77 -6.43 -4.95
CA GLU A 63 7.59 -6.08 -3.55
C GLU A 63 6.28 -5.32 -3.33
N PHE A 64 5.94 -4.39 -4.22
CA PHE A 64 4.67 -3.69 -4.17
C PHE A 64 3.49 -4.67 -4.29
N ASN A 65 3.55 -5.58 -5.25
CA ASN A 65 2.49 -6.56 -5.47
C ASN A 65 2.33 -7.49 -4.26
N MET A 66 3.43 -7.90 -3.63
CA MET A 66 3.39 -8.69 -2.40
C MET A 66 2.77 -7.92 -1.23
N LEU A 67 3.11 -6.63 -1.09
CA LEU A 67 2.50 -5.76 -0.07
C LEU A 67 0.99 -5.66 -0.28
N MET A 68 0.55 -5.41 -1.51
CA MET A 68 -0.86 -5.28 -1.83
C MET A 68 -1.62 -6.60 -1.59
N ALA A 69 -1.00 -7.74 -1.91
CA ALA A 69 -1.57 -9.06 -1.63
C ALA A 69 -1.71 -9.30 -0.12
N TYR A 70 -0.68 -8.94 0.64
CA TYR A 70 -0.71 -9.03 2.11
C TYR A 70 -1.84 -8.21 2.72
N LEU A 71 -2.01 -6.97 2.26
CA LEU A 71 -3.05 -6.08 2.76
C LEU A 71 -4.45 -6.58 2.36
N THR A 72 -4.61 -7.04 1.12
CA THR A 72 -5.88 -7.58 0.63
C THR A 72 -6.28 -8.83 1.41
N TYR A 73 -5.32 -9.73 1.64
CA TYR A 73 -5.59 -10.98 2.36
C TYR A 73 -6.00 -10.73 3.81
N ASN A 74 -5.35 -9.77 4.48
CA ASN A 74 -5.59 -9.53 5.90
C ASN A 74 -6.73 -8.54 6.19
N TYR A 75 -6.98 -7.58 5.29
CA TYR A 75 -7.89 -6.47 5.57
C TYR A 75 -8.99 -6.28 4.52
N GLY A 76 -8.93 -6.96 3.38
CA GLY A 76 -9.92 -6.84 2.33
C GLY A 76 -9.69 -5.67 1.40
N ASP A 77 -10.63 -4.73 1.31
CA ASP A 77 -10.57 -3.62 0.37
C ASP A 77 -9.47 -2.62 0.72
N ILE A 78 -8.73 -2.20 -0.31
CA ILE A 78 -7.64 -1.23 -0.18
C ILE A 78 -7.99 -0.01 -1.02
N TYR A 79 -7.84 1.18 -0.43
CA TYR A 79 -8.09 2.47 -1.06
C TYR A 79 -6.77 3.20 -1.30
N GLY A 80 -6.81 4.25 -2.11
CA GLY A 80 -5.64 5.04 -2.46
C GLY A 80 -4.94 4.49 -3.69
N ILE A 81 -3.62 4.25 -3.58
CA ILE A 81 -2.84 3.73 -4.71
C ILE A 81 -3.14 2.24 -4.90
N GLU A 82 -3.64 1.88 -6.08
CA GLU A 82 -3.96 0.51 -6.47
C GLU A 82 -2.91 -0.09 -7.40
N GLU A 83 -2.09 0.75 -8.04
CA GLU A 83 -1.08 0.35 -9.01
C GLU A 83 0.30 0.81 -8.57
N TYR A 84 1.31 0.05 -8.98
CA TYR A 84 2.69 0.39 -8.72
C TYR A 84 3.04 1.74 -9.37
N SER A 85 3.56 2.65 -8.55
CA SER A 85 3.87 4.03 -8.95
C SER A 85 5.35 4.37 -8.80
N GLY A 86 6.21 3.36 -8.91
CA GLY A 86 7.65 3.52 -8.77
C GLY A 86 8.16 3.07 -7.41
N ASN A 87 9.47 3.01 -7.27
CA ASN A 87 10.12 2.65 -6.01
C ASN A 87 10.10 3.82 -5.04
N GLY A 88 10.03 3.52 -3.77
CA GLY A 88 10.04 4.54 -2.72
C GLY A 88 9.30 4.09 -1.49
N TRP A 89 8.97 5.05 -0.64
CA TRP A 89 8.23 4.79 0.58
C TRP A 89 6.74 4.87 0.35
N TYR A 90 6.04 3.80 0.73
CA TYR A 90 4.58 3.73 0.70
C TYR A 90 4.07 3.72 2.12
N MET A 91 3.18 4.65 2.43
CA MET A 91 2.55 4.71 3.74
C MET A 91 1.22 3.97 3.72
N VAL A 92 1.06 3.05 4.65
CA VAL A 92 -0.17 2.29 4.85
C VAL A 92 -0.87 2.82 6.09
N THR A 93 -2.11 3.25 5.93
CA THR A 93 -2.95 3.73 7.02
C THR A 93 -4.07 2.73 7.25
N LYS A 94 -4.21 2.28 8.48
CA LYS A 94 -5.28 1.35 8.87
C LYS A 94 -6.14 1.99 9.94
N SER A 95 -7.46 1.99 9.73
CA SER A 95 -8.44 2.40 10.75
C SER A 95 -8.90 1.19 11.58
N GLU A 96 -9.54 1.44 12.72
CA GLU A 96 -10.11 0.38 13.56
C GLU A 96 -11.20 -0.42 12.85
N SER A 97 -11.85 0.15 11.85
CA SER A 97 -12.92 -0.52 11.09
C SER A 97 -12.39 -1.32 9.88
N ASP A 98 -11.12 -1.72 9.90
CA ASP A 98 -10.45 -2.49 8.84
C ASP A 98 -10.40 -1.78 7.48
N TRP A 99 -10.39 -0.46 7.54
CA TRP A 99 -10.27 0.37 6.35
C TRP A 99 -8.78 0.68 6.12
N VAL A 100 -8.28 0.35 4.94
CA VAL A 100 -6.86 0.48 4.62
C VAL A 100 -6.68 1.42 3.43
N GLU A 101 -5.78 2.39 3.56
CA GLU A 101 -5.35 3.26 2.47
C GLU A 101 -3.84 3.16 2.27
N VAL A 102 -3.42 3.23 1.01
CA VAL A 102 -2.01 3.22 0.64
C VAL A 102 -1.69 4.51 -0.12
N TYR A 103 -0.63 5.17 0.31
CA TYR A 103 -0.16 6.42 -0.31
C TYR A 103 1.32 6.32 -0.65
N LEU A 104 1.72 6.90 -1.78
CA LEU A 104 3.14 7.10 -2.04
C LEU A 104 3.59 8.32 -1.23
N LEU A 105 4.51 8.12 -0.30
CA LEU A 105 4.91 9.15 0.65
C LEU A 105 5.46 10.41 -0.02
N ASN A 106 6.21 10.24 -1.11
CA ASN A 106 6.73 11.39 -1.86
C ASN A 106 5.62 12.32 -2.36
N ASN A 107 4.50 11.77 -2.80
CA ASN A 107 3.34 12.57 -3.24
C ASN A 107 2.70 13.31 -2.07
N VAL A 108 2.58 12.65 -0.92
CA VAL A 108 2.04 13.26 0.30
C VAL A 108 2.93 14.42 0.74
N VAL A 109 4.24 14.22 0.77
CA VAL A 109 5.21 15.27 1.16
C VAL A 109 5.15 16.43 0.17
N LYS A 110 5.08 16.14 -1.12
CA LYS A 110 5.00 17.17 -2.17
C LYS A 110 3.73 18.04 -2.01
N ASP A 111 2.58 17.40 -1.83
CA ASP A 111 1.31 18.11 -1.67
C ASP A 111 1.29 18.93 -0.39
N PHE A 112 1.80 18.37 0.70
CA PHE A 112 1.89 19.05 1.99
C PHE A 112 2.83 20.27 1.92
N THR A 113 3.98 20.12 1.25
CA THR A 113 4.94 21.21 1.07
C THR A 113 4.32 22.35 0.25
N LYS A 114 3.57 22.02 -0.80
CA LYS A 114 2.85 23.01 -1.61
C LYS A 114 1.83 23.76 -0.77
N MET A 115 1.07 23.05 0.04
CA MET A 115 0.07 23.66 0.94
C MET A 115 0.73 24.61 1.94
N LEU A 116 1.85 24.22 2.54
CA LEU A 116 2.59 25.05 3.48
C LEU A 116 3.11 26.32 2.81
N ALA A 117 3.59 26.22 1.57
CA ALA A 117 4.04 27.39 0.81
C ALA A 117 2.90 28.37 0.52
N GLU A 118 1.72 27.86 0.18
CA GLU A 118 0.53 28.69 -0.04
C GLU A 118 0.09 29.41 1.24
N ILE A 119 0.11 28.69 2.37
CA ILE A 119 -0.22 29.29 3.68
C ILE A 119 0.78 30.39 4.04
N ALA A 120 2.08 30.13 3.86
CA ALA A 120 3.12 31.11 4.15
C ALA A 120 2.97 32.36 3.28
N GLU A 121 2.70 32.19 1.98
CA GLU A 121 2.47 33.30 1.06
C GLU A 121 1.28 34.17 1.51
N ASN A 122 0.17 33.54 1.87
CA ASN A 122 -1.02 34.25 2.34
C ASN A 122 -0.79 34.96 3.69
N THR A 123 -0.01 34.35 4.57
CA THR A 123 0.32 34.93 5.87
C THR A 123 1.22 36.16 5.74
N LEU A 124 2.12 36.19 4.74
CA LEU A 124 3.06 37.29 4.53
C LEU A 124 2.50 38.46 3.71
N LYS A 125 1.24 38.37 3.28
CA LYS A 125 0.58 39.42 2.47
C LYS A 125 -0.07 40.52 3.29
N PHE A 126 0.40 40.74 4.48
CA PHE A 126 -0.10 41.85 5.34
C PHE A 126 0.73 43.08 5.19
#